data_b5bf07861321b3c09b3d31e1f049716f
#
_entry.id   b5bf07861321b3c09b3d31e1f049716f
#
_cell.length_a   1.000
_cell.length_b   1.000
_cell.length_c   1.000
_cell.angle_alpha   90.00
_cell.angle_beta   90.00
_cell.angle_gamma   90.00
#
_symmetry.space_group_name_H-M   'P 1'
#
loop_
_entity.id
_entity.type
_entity.pdbx_description
1 polymer ?
#
loop_
_entity_poly.entity_id
_entity_poly.type
_entity_poly.pdbx_seq_one_letter_code
_entity_poly.pdbx_strand_id
1 'polypeptide(L)'
;MAELELVPVKTRILTEKDNIVDAIEEYTQGQIGPDDLLCVAESVVAITQRRFTRPEELKPSWQARLMRRFVPGEGSMASLYGMQAAMELEGEWKMLVCFIIGFIAKLFGKDGVWYRLCRQASLTDDVTGTMPPFDKCIVYGPADPMGVAEKIKKRLGCYGACVADVNDLKRSAVLGYSRGIKPQEVAAILIDNPFGNASQK
;
A
#
# COMPACT_ATOMS: atom_id res chain seq x y z
N MET A 1 15.26 -28.72 1.53
CA MET A 1 14.43 -27.51 1.40
C MET A 1 15.02 -26.75 0.22
N ALA A 2 14.23 -26.35 -0.75
CA ALA A 2 14.71 -25.46 -1.81
C ALA A 2 15.17 -24.16 -1.15
N GLU A 3 16.36 -23.68 -1.51
CA GLU A 3 16.88 -22.40 -1.06
C GLU A 3 16.06 -21.31 -1.72
N LEU A 4 15.50 -20.39 -0.92
CA LEU A 4 14.71 -19.28 -1.42
C LEU A 4 15.68 -18.18 -1.87
N GLU A 5 15.68 -17.86 -3.15
CA GLU A 5 16.43 -16.74 -3.70
C GLU A 5 15.49 -15.52 -3.90
N LEU A 6 15.95 -14.35 -3.44
CA LEU A 6 15.23 -13.10 -3.62
C LEU A 6 15.92 -12.28 -4.70
N VAL A 7 15.25 -12.10 -5.84
CA VAL A 7 15.80 -11.42 -7.02
C VAL A 7 15.08 -10.10 -7.26
N PRO A 8 15.75 -8.93 -7.13
CA PRO A 8 15.15 -7.65 -7.45
C PRO A 8 15.11 -7.44 -8.97
N VAL A 9 13.94 -7.08 -9.49
CA VAL A 9 13.77 -6.73 -10.91
C VAL A 9 13.77 -5.22 -11.04
N LYS A 10 14.78 -4.66 -11.71
CA LYS A 10 14.86 -3.22 -11.94
C LYS A 10 13.94 -2.81 -13.07
N THR A 11 13.08 -1.84 -12.82
CA THR A 11 12.19 -1.23 -13.80
C THR A 11 12.55 0.25 -14.02
N ARG A 12 12.00 0.87 -15.06
CA ARG A 12 11.91 2.33 -15.09
C ARG A 12 10.92 2.82 -14.02
N ILE A 13 10.86 4.09 -13.80
CA ILE A 13 9.81 4.69 -12.97
C ILE A 13 8.46 4.48 -13.68
N LEU A 14 7.57 3.74 -13.02
CA LEU A 14 6.20 3.53 -13.48
C LEU A 14 5.32 4.70 -13.06
N THR A 15 4.39 5.07 -13.90
CA THR A 15 3.54 6.25 -13.73
C THR A 15 2.06 5.90 -13.90
N GLU A 16 1.18 6.88 -13.76
CA GLU A 16 -0.26 6.75 -14.00
C GLU A 16 -0.65 6.46 -15.46
N LYS A 17 0.33 6.45 -16.36
CA LYS A 17 0.14 6.11 -17.78
C LYS A 17 0.40 4.64 -18.07
N ASP A 18 0.97 3.93 -17.11
CA ASP A 18 1.37 2.55 -17.25
C ASP A 18 0.26 1.60 -16.81
N ASN A 19 0.20 0.44 -17.46
CA ASN A 19 -0.55 -0.69 -16.95
C ASN A 19 0.42 -1.56 -16.15
N ILE A 20 0.12 -1.81 -14.88
CA ILE A 20 1.03 -2.57 -14.01
C ILE A 20 1.29 -4.00 -14.52
N VAL A 21 0.28 -4.68 -15.08
CA VAL A 21 0.42 -6.06 -15.55
C VAL A 21 1.32 -6.12 -16.79
N ASP A 22 1.13 -5.19 -17.72
CA ASP A 22 1.93 -5.12 -18.95
C ASP A 22 3.38 -4.72 -18.62
N ALA A 23 3.58 -3.78 -17.71
CA ALA A 23 4.91 -3.38 -17.26
C ALA A 23 5.66 -4.55 -16.59
N ILE A 24 4.98 -5.28 -15.69
CA ILE A 24 5.60 -6.44 -15.03
C ILE A 24 5.97 -7.51 -16.06
N GLU A 25 5.11 -7.81 -17.02
CA GLU A 25 5.41 -8.76 -18.11
C GLU A 25 6.66 -8.32 -18.89
N GLU A 26 6.73 -7.05 -19.28
CA GLU A 26 7.87 -6.49 -20.01
C GLU A 26 9.20 -6.69 -19.27
N TYR A 27 9.24 -6.35 -17.98
CA TYR A 27 10.47 -6.39 -17.18
C TYR A 27 10.84 -7.75 -16.63
N THR A 28 9.92 -8.70 -16.59
CA THR A 28 10.17 -10.07 -16.11
C THR A 28 10.28 -11.09 -17.25
N GLN A 29 10.17 -10.65 -18.49
CA GLN A 29 10.22 -11.53 -19.66
C GLN A 29 11.52 -12.38 -19.68
N GLY A 30 11.36 -13.72 -19.71
CA GLY A 30 12.47 -14.66 -19.73
C GLY A 30 13.20 -14.84 -18.38
N GLN A 31 12.74 -14.18 -17.32
CA GLN A 31 13.32 -14.28 -15.98
C GLN A 31 12.42 -15.02 -15.00
N ILE A 32 11.11 -15.10 -15.28
CA ILE A 32 10.14 -15.70 -14.36
C ILE A 32 9.67 -17.06 -14.89
N GLY A 33 9.59 -18.05 -14.01
CA GLY A 33 9.15 -19.40 -14.29
C GLY A 33 7.90 -19.81 -13.49
N PRO A 34 7.40 -21.04 -13.73
CA PRO A 34 6.19 -21.56 -13.09
C PRO A 34 6.31 -21.74 -11.58
N ASP A 35 7.52 -21.80 -11.03
CA ASP A 35 7.78 -21.99 -9.60
C ASP A 35 8.06 -20.68 -8.86
N ASP A 36 8.08 -19.54 -9.58
CA ASP A 36 8.44 -18.25 -9.02
C ASP A 36 7.22 -17.51 -8.44
N LEU A 37 7.44 -16.84 -7.31
CA LEU A 37 6.50 -15.92 -6.69
C LEU A 37 6.92 -14.47 -6.96
N LEU A 38 6.04 -13.70 -7.60
CA LEU A 38 6.27 -12.29 -7.87
C LEU A 38 5.65 -11.41 -6.79
N CYS A 39 6.44 -10.48 -6.24
CA CYS A 39 5.97 -9.46 -5.30
C CYS A 39 6.06 -8.07 -5.93
N VAL A 40 4.98 -7.29 -5.85
CA VAL A 40 4.91 -5.90 -6.34
C VAL A 40 4.59 -4.97 -5.19
N ALA A 41 5.27 -3.82 -5.14
CA ALA A 41 5.01 -2.80 -4.14
C ALA A 41 3.62 -2.18 -4.31
N GLU A 42 2.90 -1.99 -3.20
CA GLU A 42 1.54 -1.45 -3.21
C GLU A 42 1.46 -0.05 -3.81
N SER A 43 2.40 0.81 -3.46
CA SER A 43 2.44 2.20 -3.94
C SER A 43 2.59 2.29 -5.45
N VAL A 44 3.38 1.40 -6.05
CA VAL A 44 3.53 1.31 -7.52
C VAL A 44 2.21 0.91 -8.16
N VAL A 45 1.52 -0.09 -7.59
CA VAL A 45 0.18 -0.50 -8.06
C VAL A 45 -0.81 0.66 -7.96
N ALA A 46 -0.81 1.37 -6.83
CA ALA A 46 -1.69 2.51 -6.61
C ALA A 46 -1.43 3.65 -7.60
N ILE A 47 -0.17 3.99 -7.86
CA ILE A 47 0.22 5.03 -8.83
C ILE A 47 -0.28 4.67 -10.24
N THR A 48 -0.07 3.44 -10.70
CA THR A 48 -0.56 3.01 -12.02
C THR A 48 -2.09 2.98 -12.12
N GLN A 49 -2.79 2.95 -10.98
CA GLN A 49 -4.24 3.08 -10.88
C GLN A 49 -4.70 4.54 -10.71
N ARG A 50 -3.81 5.52 -10.78
CA ARG A 50 -4.08 6.95 -10.53
C ARG A 50 -4.62 7.23 -9.13
N ARG A 51 -4.18 6.42 -8.15
CA ARG A 51 -4.62 6.55 -6.75
C ARG A 51 -3.61 7.35 -5.95
N PHE A 52 -3.49 8.61 -6.29
CA PHE A 52 -2.70 9.61 -5.57
C PHE A 52 -3.33 10.99 -5.73
N THR A 53 -2.99 11.91 -4.86
CA THR A 53 -3.42 13.31 -4.91
C THR A 53 -2.33 14.22 -4.37
N ARG A 54 -2.36 15.49 -4.72
CA ARG A 54 -1.46 16.49 -4.14
C ARG A 54 -2.14 17.17 -2.95
N PRO A 55 -1.40 17.49 -1.89
CA PRO A 55 -1.96 18.21 -0.74
C PRO A 55 -2.71 19.49 -1.13
N GLU A 56 -2.22 20.21 -2.15
CA GLU A 56 -2.79 21.47 -2.62
C GLU A 56 -4.18 21.30 -3.27
N GLU A 57 -4.51 20.09 -3.73
CA GLU A 57 -5.79 19.76 -4.36
C GLU A 57 -6.87 19.45 -3.30
N LEU A 58 -6.47 19.18 -2.06
CA LEU A 58 -7.35 18.81 -0.97
C LEU A 58 -7.85 20.03 -0.20
N LYS A 59 -9.12 19.99 0.19
CA LYS A 59 -9.73 21.01 1.06
C LYS A 59 -10.11 20.39 2.40
N PRO A 60 -9.24 20.49 3.42
CA PRO A 60 -9.49 19.87 4.71
C PRO A 60 -10.80 20.33 5.34
N SER A 61 -11.67 19.37 5.62
CA SER A 61 -12.96 19.56 6.28
C SER A 61 -12.79 19.88 7.76
N TRP A 62 -13.86 20.32 8.43
CA TRP A 62 -13.83 20.55 9.87
C TRP A 62 -13.65 19.24 10.64
N GLN A 63 -14.19 18.13 10.11
CA GLN A 63 -14.01 16.79 10.68
C GLN A 63 -12.54 16.38 10.67
N ALA A 64 -11.83 16.56 9.54
CA ALA A 64 -10.41 16.29 9.43
C ALA A 64 -9.59 17.10 10.46
N ARG A 65 -9.91 18.39 10.59
CA ARG A 65 -9.27 19.29 11.58
C ARG A 65 -9.53 18.84 13.02
N LEU A 66 -10.75 18.38 13.31
CA LEU A 66 -11.11 17.88 14.64
C LEU A 66 -10.36 16.58 14.95
N MET A 67 -10.44 15.58 14.07
CA MET A 67 -9.83 14.28 14.30
C MET A 67 -8.31 14.37 14.42
N ARG A 68 -7.68 15.22 13.59
CA ARG A 68 -6.22 15.43 13.63
C ARG A 68 -5.69 15.83 15.03
N ARG A 69 -6.49 16.51 15.83
CA ARG A 69 -6.09 16.92 17.20
C ARG A 69 -5.89 15.75 18.15
N PHE A 70 -6.51 14.63 17.90
CA PHE A 70 -6.50 13.44 18.75
C PHE A 70 -5.59 12.32 18.22
N VAL A 71 -5.07 12.47 17.00
CA VAL A 71 -4.15 11.49 16.40
C VAL A 71 -2.72 11.87 16.78
N PRO A 72 -1.89 10.92 17.26
CA PRO A 72 -0.47 11.16 17.53
C PRO A 72 0.27 11.77 16.34
N GLY A 73 1.35 12.48 16.60
CA GLY A 73 2.13 13.19 15.58
C GLY A 73 2.92 12.32 14.60
N GLU A 74 2.80 11.01 14.71
CA GLU A 74 3.51 10.04 13.86
C GLU A 74 2.53 9.23 12.99
N GLY A 75 2.94 8.93 11.75
CA GLY A 75 2.17 8.16 10.77
C GLY A 75 1.33 9.00 9.80
N SER A 76 0.78 8.34 8.78
CA SER A 76 0.10 8.97 7.64
C SER A 76 -1.11 9.81 8.04
N MET A 77 -1.84 9.41 9.08
CA MET A 77 -2.98 10.17 9.60
C MET A 77 -2.55 11.35 10.50
N ALA A 78 -1.26 11.53 10.72
CA ALA A 78 -0.71 12.64 11.49
C ALA A 78 -0.75 13.98 10.72
N SER A 79 -0.82 13.97 9.40
CA SER A 79 -1.02 15.18 8.62
C SER A 79 -2.50 15.48 8.41
N LEU A 80 -2.80 16.76 8.26
CA LEU A 80 -4.18 17.21 7.99
C LEU A 80 -4.63 16.77 6.60
N TYR A 81 -3.71 16.78 5.64
CA TYR A 81 -3.99 16.40 4.25
C TYR A 81 -4.09 14.88 4.07
N GLY A 82 -3.24 14.09 4.75
CA GLY A 82 -3.39 12.63 4.78
C GLY A 82 -4.72 12.19 5.41
N MET A 83 -5.14 12.86 6.49
CA MET A 83 -6.46 12.66 7.10
C MET A 83 -7.59 12.95 6.11
N GLN A 84 -7.55 14.11 5.43
CA GLN A 84 -8.56 14.48 4.44
C GLN A 84 -8.58 13.53 3.26
N ALA A 85 -7.41 13.14 2.75
CA ALA A 85 -7.28 12.19 1.65
C ALA A 85 -7.97 10.85 1.97
N ALA A 86 -7.72 10.29 3.15
CA ALA A 86 -8.40 9.07 3.58
C ALA A 86 -9.92 9.27 3.73
N MET A 87 -10.35 10.46 4.19
CA MET A 87 -11.78 10.80 4.32
C MET A 87 -12.50 10.91 2.98
N GLU A 88 -11.84 11.37 1.93
CA GLU A 88 -12.44 11.43 0.58
C GLU A 88 -12.75 10.03 0.03
N LEU A 89 -11.94 9.04 0.38
CA LEU A 89 -12.16 7.64 -0.04
C LEU A 89 -13.16 6.89 0.84
N GLU A 90 -13.09 7.09 2.14
CA GLU A 90 -13.95 6.36 3.10
C GLU A 90 -15.31 7.03 3.32
N GLY A 91 -15.39 8.33 3.07
CA GLY A 91 -16.50 9.18 3.45
C GLY A 91 -16.28 9.86 4.82
N GLU A 92 -16.44 11.19 4.86
CA GLU A 92 -16.15 12.01 6.05
C GLU A 92 -16.93 11.55 7.29
N TRP A 93 -18.22 11.31 7.15
CA TRP A 93 -19.09 10.86 8.25
C TRP A 93 -18.76 9.45 8.72
N LYS A 94 -18.52 8.52 7.78
CA LYS A 94 -18.10 7.16 8.14
C LYS A 94 -16.82 7.20 8.95
N MET A 95 -15.85 7.96 8.50
CA MET A 95 -14.54 8.04 9.15
C MET A 95 -14.64 8.67 10.55
N LEU A 96 -15.46 9.71 10.71
CA LEU A 96 -15.73 10.32 12.02
C LEU A 96 -16.40 9.34 12.98
N VAL A 97 -17.42 8.59 12.55
CA VAL A 97 -18.08 7.58 13.38
C VAL A 97 -17.12 6.47 13.77
N CYS A 98 -16.35 5.95 12.82
CA CYS A 98 -15.34 4.92 13.09
C CYS A 98 -14.24 5.42 14.05
N PHE A 99 -13.86 6.69 13.94
CA PHE A 99 -12.92 7.32 14.85
C PHE A 99 -13.47 7.37 16.29
N ILE A 100 -14.72 7.77 16.47
CA ILE A 100 -15.39 7.78 17.78
C ILE A 100 -15.46 6.37 18.37
N ILE A 101 -15.84 5.38 17.56
CA ILE A 101 -15.85 3.97 17.98
C ILE A 101 -14.45 3.50 18.39
N GLY A 102 -13.43 3.83 17.60
CA GLY A 102 -12.04 3.51 17.91
C GLY A 102 -11.54 4.17 19.19
N PHE A 103 -11.92 5.43 19.42
CA PHE A 103 -11.59 6.16 20.64
C PHE A 103 -12.24 5.51 21.88
N ILE A 104 -13.53 5.19 21.81
CA ILE A 104 -14.24 4.48 22.89
C ILE A 104 -13.60 3.11 23.13
N ALA A 105 -13.32 2.34 22.08
CA ALA A 105 -12.68 1.02 22.21
C ALA A 105 -11.30 1.11 22.89
N LYS A 106 -10.53 2.17 22.63
CA LYS A 106 -9.25 2.43 23.28
C LYS A 106 -9.39 2.67 24.79
N LEU A 107 -10.47 3.32 25.25
CA LEU A 107 -10.74 3.47 26.68
C LEU A 107 -10.96 2.12 27.37
N PHE A 108 -11.38 1.09 26.63
CA PHE A 108 -11.51 -0.30 27.10
C PHE A 108 -10.29 -1.17 26.75
N GLY A 109 -9.13 -0.57 26.47
CA GLY A 109 -7.88 -1.29 26.18
C GLY A 109 -7.81 -1.97 24.81
N LYS A 110 -8.68 -1.62 23.85
CA LYS A 110 -8.69 -2.17 22.50
C LYS A 110 -8.09 -1.18 21.50
N ASP A 111 -6.81 -1.34 21.18
CA ASP A 111 -6.13 -0.49 20.20
C ASP A 111 -6.41 -0.89 18.74
N GLY A 112 -6.24 0.07 17.83
CA GLY A 112 -6.30 -0.14 16.38
C GLY A 112 -7.69 -0.40 15.79
N VAL A 113 -8.78 -0.25 16.57
CA VAL A 113 -10.15 -0.50 16.11
C VAL A 113 -10.53 0.43 14.97
N TRP A 114 -10.17 1.70 15.06
CA TRP A 114 -10.42 2.69 14.00
C TRP A 114 -9.82 2.24 12.66
N TYR A 115 -8.54 1.88 12.61
CA TYR A 115 -7.85 1.43 11.41
C TYR A 115 -8.44 0.15 10.81
N ARG A 116 -8.99 -0.73 11.65
CA ARG A 116 -9.70 -1.94 11.18
C ARG A 116 -11.04 -1.62 10.54
N LEU A 117 -11.74 -0.60 11.02
CA LEU A 117 -13.03 -0.15 10.50
C LEU A 117 -12.88 0.74 9.25
N CYS A 118 -11.79 1.53 9.19
CA CYS A 118 -11.49 2.42 8.08
C CYS A 118 -10.19 2.00 7.42
N ARG A 119 -10.28 1.10 6.44
CA ARG A 119 -9.13 0.48 5.80
C ARG A 119 -8.24 1.50 5.08
N GLN A 120 -8.83 2.51 4.44
CA GLN A 120 -8.07 3.55 3.76
C GLN A 120 -7.22 4.38 4.72
N ALA A 121 -7.65 4.55 5.97
CA ALA A 121 -6.84 5.22 6.98
C ALA A 121 -5.51 4.49 7.30
N SER A 122 -5.45 3.17 7.06
CA SER A 122 -4.23 2.38 7.24
C SER A 122 -3.40 2.22 5.97
N LEU A 123 -3.99 2.46 4.79
CA LEU A 123 -3.38 2.24 3.48
C LEU A 123 -3.02 3.55 2.75
N THR A 124 -3.32 4.70 3.34
CA THR A 124 -2.96 5.99 2.75
C THR A 124 -1.58 6.40 3.25
N ASP A 125 -0.64 6.56 2.33
CA ASP A 125 0.68 7.09 2.61
C ASP A 125 0.69 8.61 2.43
N ASP A 126 1.11 9.33 3.47
CA ASP A 126 1.33 10.76 3.40
C ASP A 126 2.55 11.09 2.53
N VAL A 127 2.79 12.37 2.28
CA VAL A 127 3.95 12.85 1.54
C VAL A 127 5.23 12.30 2.16
N THR A 128 5.88 11.37 1.47
CA THR A 128 7.07 10.66 2.01
C THR A 128 8.39 11.26 1.55
N GLY A 129 8.40 12.02 0.45
CA GLY A 129 9.62 12.54 -0.16
C GLY A 129 10.51 11.48 -0.83
N THR A 130 10.06 10.23 -0.96
CA THR A 130 10.90 9.08 -1.36
C THR A 130 10.61 8.51 -2.74
N MET A 131 9.56 8.95 -3.42
CA MET A 131 9.12 8.39 -4.72
C MET A 131 9.01 9.44 -5.83
N PRO A 132 10.10 10.09 -6.28
CA PRO A 132 10.00 11.02 -7.42
C PRO A 132 9.45 10.33 -8.68
N PRO A 133 8.55 10.97 -9.44
CA PRO A 133 7.99 12.32 -9.30
C PRO A 133 6.77 12.43 -8.36
N PHE A 134 6.43 11.40 -7.61
CA PHE A 134 5.29 11.33 -6.70
C PHE A 134 5.66 11.64 -5.23
N ASP A 135 6.90 12.07 -4.99
CA ASP A 135 7.47 12.40 -3.68
C ASP A 135 6.71 13.50 -2.91
N LYS A 136 5.92 14.30 -3.63
CA LYS A 136 5.04 15.34 -3.06
C LYS A 136 3.56 14.99 -3.09
N CYS A 137 3.25 13.74 -3.41
CA CYS A 137 1.88 13.25 -3.46
C CYS A 137 1.55 12.42 -2.22
N ILE A 138 0.28 12.43 -1.86
CA ILE A 138 -0.33 11.47 -0.96
C ILE A 138 -0.75 10.28 -1.83
N VAL A 139 -0.27 9.09 -1.53
CA VAL A 139 -0.58 7.87 -2.27
C VAL A 139 -1.59 7.05 -1.48
N TYR A 140 -2.68 6.67 -2.13
CA TYR A 140 -3.73 5.84 -1.54
C TYR A 140 -3.39 4.36 -1.67
N GLY A 141 -4.05 3.52 -0.88
CA GLY A 141 -3.99 2.07 -1.10
C GLY A 141 -4.57 1.67 -2.47
N PRO A 142 -4.07 0.59 -3.09
CA PRO A 142 -4.57 0.10 -4.37
C PRO A 142 -6.05 -0.29 -4.31
N ALA A 143 -6.79 -0.11 -5.42
CA ALA A 143 -8.23 -0.34 -5.46
C ALA A 143 -8.59 -1.83 -5.33
N ASP A 144 -7.91 -2.69 -6.08
CA ASP A 144 -8.17 -4.13 -6.14
C ASP A 144 -6.84 -4.90 -6.17
N PRO A 145 -6.11 -4.97 -5.04
CA PRO A 145 -4.82 -5.65 -5.01
C PRO A 145 -4.93 -7.16 -5.24
N MET A 146 -6.05 -7.80 -4.87
CA MET A 146 -6.29 -9.22 -5.15
C MET A 146 -6.44 -9.47 -6.65
N GLY A 147 -7.29 -8.68 -7.32
CA GLY A 147 -7.48 -8.80 -8.76
C GLY A 147 -6.22 -8.47 -9.56
N VAL A 148 -5.39 -7.55 -9.09
CA VAL A 148 -4.07 -7.27 -9.71
C VAL A 148 -3.17 -8.49 -9.60
N ALA A 149 -3.03 -9.09 -8.41
CA ALA A 149 -2.22 -10.27 -8.19
C ALA A 149 -2.68 -11.46 -9.06
N GLU A 150 -4.00 -11.70 -9.18
CA GLU A 150 -4.54 -12.74 -10.04
C GLU A 150 -4.25 -12.48 -11.52
N LYS A 151 -4.37 -11.23 -11.99
CA LYS A 151 -4.05 -10.87 -13.37
C LYS A 151 -2.58 -11.10 -13.70
N ILE A 152 -1.68 -10.71 -12.79
CA ILE A 152 -0.23 -10.94 -12.94
C ILE A 152 0.06 -12.42 -13.03
N LYS A 153 -0.43 -13.24 -12.08
CA LYS A 153 -0.25 -14.69 -12.09
C LYS A 153 -0.71 -15.31 -13.40
N LYS A 154 -1.92 -14.95 -13.85
CA LYS A 154 -2.50 -15.48 -15.09
C LYS A 154 -1.69 -15.09 -16.32
N ARG A 155 -1.18 -13.84 -16.37
CA ARG A 155 -0.44 -13.33 -17.51
C ARG A 155 0.94 -13.98 -17.63
N LEU A 156 1.65 -14.17 -16.52
CA LEU A 156 3.01 -14.67 -16.48
C LEU A 156 3.10 -16.19 -16.36
N GLY A 157 2.02 -16.87 -15.97
CA GLY A 157 2.04 -18.31 -15.72
C GLY A 157 2.93 -18.75 -14.56
N CYS A 158 3.25 -17.83 -13.61
CA CYS A 158 4.10 -18.10 -12.46
C CYS A 158 3.34 -18.81 -11.33
N TYR A 159 4.05 -19.29 -10.31
CA TYR A 159 3.46 -19.93 -9.13
C TYR A 159 2.45 -19.03 -8.44
N GLY A 160 2.78 -17.75 -8.28
CA GLY A 160 1.89 -16.79 -7.67
C GLY A 160 2.36 -15.35 -7.82
N ALA A 161 1.47 -14.43 -7.44
CA ALA A 161 1.80 -13.03 -7.33
C ALA A 161 1.19 -12.44 -6.07
N CYS A 162 1.82 -11.40 -5.54
CA CYS A 162 1.28 -10.63 -4.43
C CYS A 162 1.56 -9.13 -4.58
N VAL A 163 0.73 -8.33 -3.91
CA VAL A 163 0.91 -6.89 -3.73
C VAL A 163 1.19 -6.67 -2.24
N ALA A 164 2.35 -6.10 -1.93
CA ALA A 164 2.82 -5.98 -0.56
C ALA A 164 3.22 -4.55 -0.22
N ASP A 165 2.91 -4.14 1.01
CA ASP A 165 3.46 -3.00 1.70
C ASP A 165 4.61 -3.49 2.58
N VAL A 166 5.81 -2.98 2.34
CA VAL A 166 7.01 -3.32 3.10
C VAL A 166 7.72 -2.04 3.48
N ASN A 167 8.02 -1.87 4.76
CA ASN A 167 8.71 -0.68 5.24
C ASN A 167 9.92 -0.99 6.12
N ASP A 168 10.78 0.02 6.32
CA ASP A 168 12.01 -0.09 7.11
C ASP A 168 11.75 -0.25 8.62
N LEU A 169 10.50 -0.10 9.07
CA LEU A 169 10.09 -0.30 10.47
C LEU A 169 9.82 -1.78 10.78
N LYS A 170 10.29 -2.71 9.94
CA LYS A 170 10.05 -4.15 10.04
C LYS A 170 8.56 -4.50 10.05
N ARG A 171 7.81 -3.83 9.20
CA ARG A 171 6.42 -4.16 8.94
C ARG A 171 6.29 -4.61 7.50
N SER A 172 5.65 -5.74 7.32
CA SER A 172 5.28 -6.27 6.01
C SER A 172 3.82 -6.69 6.04
N ALA A 173 3.05 -6.18 5.10
CA ALA A 173 1.64 -6.53 4.93
C ALA A 173 1.38 -6.92 3.48
N VAL A 174 0.83 -8.10 3.26
CA VAL A 174 0.37 -8.53 1.94
C VAL A 174 -1.08 -8.10 1.77
N LEU A 175 -1.31 -7.11 0.92
CA LEU A 175 -2.62 -6.49 0.68
C LEU A 175 -3.46 -7.24 -0.34
N GLY A 176 -2.79 -7.90 -1.29
CA GLY A 176 -3.39 -8.72 -2.32
C GLY A 176 -2.49 -9.88 -2.70
N TYR A 177 -3.10 -11.01 -3.01
CA TYR A 177 -2.37 -12.22 -3.39
C TYR A 177 -3.22 -13.09 -4.32
N SER A 178 -2.56 -13.82 -5.20
CA SER A 178 -3.22 -14.77 -6.09
C SER A 178 -3.56 -16.07 -5.37
N ARG A 179 -4.52 -16.79 -5.93
CA ARG A 179 -5.00 -18.05 -5.38
C ARG A 179 -3.86 -19.06 -5.15
N GLY A 180 -3.83 -19.67 -3.97
CA GLY A 180 -2.83 -20.65 -3.56
C GLY A 180 -1.67 -20.05 -2.74
N ILE A 181 -1.55 -18.73 -2.67
CA ILE A 181 -0.53 -18.05 -1.85
C ILE A 181 -1.01 -17.90 -0.42
N LYS A 182 -0.10 -18.10 0.53
CA LYS A 182 -0.30 -17.85 1.96
C LYS A 182 0.33 -16.51 2.34
N PRO A 183 -0.48 -15.47 2.53
CA PRO A 183 0.05 -14.10 2.72
C PRO A 183 0.94 -13.95 3.94
N GLN A 184 0.73 -14.75 4.99
CA GLN A 184 1.54 -14.71 6.21
C GLN A 184 2.97 -15.21 5.97
N GLU A 185 3.13 -16.25 5.14
CA GLU A 185 4.45 -16.79 4.77
C GLU A 185 5.23 -15.76 3.93
N VAL A 186 4.55 -15.12 2.97
CA VAL A 186 5.16 -14.06 2.14
C VAL A 186 5.53 -12.85 3.00
N ALA A 187 4.65 -12.41 3.88
CA ALA A 187 4.94 -11.29 4.78
C ALA A 187 6.16 -11.58 5.66
N ALA A 188 6.32 -12.81 6.16
CA ALA A 188 7.47 -13.20 6.95
C ALA A 188 8.80 -13.15 6.16
N ILE A 189 8.78 -13.47 4.87
CA ILE A 189 9.96 -13.36 3.98
C ILE A 189 10.36 -11.91 3.76
N LEU A 190 9.37 -11.02 3.64
CA LEU A 190 9.58 -9.61 3.29
C LEU A 190 9.81 -8.70 4.52
N ILE A 191 9.70 -9.21 5.74
CA ILE A 191 9.67 -8.40 6.97
C ILE A 191 10.93 -7.58 7.21
N ASP A 192 12.07 -8.07 6.77
CA ASP A 192 13.36 -7.39 6.93
C ASP A 192 13.67 -6.39 5.80
N ASN A 193 12.69 -6.14 4.92
CA ASN A 193 12.83 -5.27 3.74
C ASN A 193 14.13 -5.54 2.98
N PRO A 194 14.33 -6.75 2.42
CA PRO A 194 15.61 -7.24 1.93
C PRO A 194 16.20 -6.39 0.80
N PHE A 195 15.39 -5.59 0.13
CA PHE A 195 15.83 -4.70 -0.97
C PHE A 195 15.92 -3.23 -0.55
N GLY A 196 15.45 -2.87 0.65
CA GLY A 196 15.41 -1.51 1.15
C GLY A 196 14.56 -0.57 0.28
N ASN A 197 14.40 0.67 0.73
CA ASN A 197 13.67 1.70 -0.03
C ASN A 197 14.52 2.31 -1.16
N ALA A 198 15.81 1.97 -1.23
CA ALA A 198 16.75 2.47 -2.25
C ALA A 198 16.58 1.81 -3.62
N SER A 199 15.83 0.72 -3.73
CA SER A 199 15.55 0.03 -5.00
C SER A 199 14.70 0.86 -5.97
N GLN A 200 14.18 2.00 -5.52
CA GLN A 200 13.41 2.96 -6.32
C GLN A 200 14.27 4.11 -6.88
N LYS A 201 15.59 4.04 -6.73
CA LYS A 201 16.52 5.05 -7.26
C LYS A 201 17.09 4.66 -8.60
#